data_c2669b954b5abd414f6bed077eb1f5d4
#
_entry.id   c2669b954b5abd414f6bed077eb1f5d4
#
_cell.length_a   1.000
_cell.length_b   1.000
_cell.length_c   1.000
_cell.angle_alpha   90.00
_cell.angle_beta   90.00
_cell.angle_gamma   90.00
#
_symmetry.space_group_name_H-M   'P 1'
#
loop_
_entity.id
_entity.type
_entity.pdbx_description
1 polymer ?
#
loop_
_entity_poly.entity_id
_entity_poly.type
_entity_poly.pdbx_seq_one_letter_code
_entity_poly.pdbx_strand_id
1 'polypeptide(L)'
;MASDRASGEDSLIARYFKPIATEAGAFGLDDDAAILKARGEDVVVTTDAIVEGVHFLPDDPPATVARKALRVNLSDLAAKGATPAGFVLTLALRRADESWLNVAHRARTR
;
A
#
# COMPACT_ATOMS: atom_id res chain seq x y z
N MET A 1 -10.70 -29.01 -6.13
CA MET A 1 -11.80 -28.08 -5.89
C MET A 1 -11.43 -26.71 -6.37
N ALA A 2 -12.15 -26.24 -7.35
CA ALA A 2 -11.89 -24.94 -7.97
C ALA A 2 -12.01 -23.76 -7.00
N SER A 3 -12.74 -23.96 -5.88
CA SER A 3 -12.97 -22.95 -4.85
C SER A 3 -11.70 -22.47 -4.12
N ASP A 4 -10.60 -23.22 -4.22
CA ASP A 4 -9.37 -22.88 -3.51
C ASP A 4 -8.41 -22.03 -4.34
N ARG A 5 -8.79 -21.63 -5.53
CA ARG A 5 -7.99 -20.70 -6.32
C ARG A 5 -8.13 -19.30 -5.78
N ALA A 6 -7.03 -18.80 -5.22
CA ALA A 6 -6.94 -17.38 -4.90
C ALA A 6 -7.15 -16.55 -6.17
N SER A 7 -7.81 -15.42 -6.05
CA SER A 7 -7.92 -14.45 -7.15
C SER A 7 -6.51 -13.96 -7.51
N GLY A 8 -6.35 -13.35 -8.69
CA GLY A 8 -5.10 -12.71 -9.06
C GLY A 8 -4.68 -11.64 -8.06
N GLU A 9 -5.63 -10.88 -7.56
CA GLU A 9 -5.42 -9.87 -6.52
C GLU A 9 -4.93 -10.52 -5.22
N ASP A 10 -5.62 -11.57 -4.76
CA ASP A 10 -5.24 -12.26 -3.51
C ASP A 10 -3.83 -12.83 -3.59
N SER A 11 -3.45 -13.37 -4.74
CA SER A 11 -2.10 -13.90 -4.97
C SER A 11 -1.04 -12.80 -4.89
N LEU A 12 -1.31 -11.63 -5.47
CA LEU A 12 -0.41 -10.48 -5.40
C LEU A 12 -0.28 -9.94 -3.98
N ILE A 13 -1.39 -9.83 -3.27
CA ILE A 13 -1.39 -9.38 -1.88
C ILE A 13 -0.57 -10.33 -1.01
N ALA A 14 -0.81 -11.63 -1.13
CA ALA A 14 -0.09 -12.63 -0.34
C ALA A 14 1.42 -12.62 -0.61
N ARG A 15 1.80 -12.40 -1.86
CA ARG A 15 3.20 -12.48 -2.27
C ARG A 15 4.01 -11.23 -1.95
N TYR A 16 3.45 -10.05 -2.20
CA TYR A 16 4.20 -8.79 -2.14
C TYR A 16 3.85 -7.90 -0.96
N PHE A 17 2.64 -7.97 -0.45
CA PHE A 17 2.16 -7.02 0.57
C PHE A 17 1.96 -7.64 1.95
N LYS A 18 1.44 -8.85 2.03
CA LYS A 18 1.28 -9.55 3.31
C LYS A 18 2.58 -9.63 4.13
N PRO A 19 3.75 -9.93 3.53
CA PRO A 19 4.99 -9.99 4.29
C PRO A 19 5.41 -8.68 4.95
N ILE A 20 4.94 -7.54 4.45
CA ILE A 20 5.26 -6.21 5.00
C ILE A 20 4.17 -5.65 5.90
N ALA A 21 3.03 -6.32 6.01
CA ALA A 21 1.92 -5.92 6.87
C ALA A 21 2.15 -6.47 8.28
N THR A 22 3.02 -5.82 9.02
CA THR A 22 3.48 -6.29 10.35
C THR A 22 2.64 -5.79 11.51
N GLU A 23 1.78 -4.77 11.29
CA GLU A 23 0.92 -4.24 12.32
C GLU A 23 -0.20 -5.23 12.69
N ALA A 24 -0.45 -5.41 13.98
CA ALA A 24 -1.50 -6.32 14.46
C ALA A 24 -2.88 -5.95 13.91
N GLY A 25 -3.17 -4.66 13.80
CA GLY A 25 -4.44 -4.16 13.27
C GLY A 25 -4.67 -4.42 11.78
N ALA A 26 -3.65 -4.83 11.05
CA ALA A 26 -3.78 -5.23 9.65
C ALA A 26 -4.30 -6.67 9.49
N PHE A 27 -4.29 -7.48 10.52
CA PHE A 27 -4.77 -8.87 10.52
C PHE A 27 -4.19 -9.72 9.38
N GLY A 28 -2.91 -9.50 9.06
CA GLY A 28 -2.23 -10.22 7.98
C GLY A 28 -2.81 -9.98 6.60
N LEU A 29 -3.60 -8.93 6.40
CA LEU A 29 -4.33 -8.63 5.16
C LEU A 29 -5.30 -9.75 4.75
N ASP A 30 -5.83 -10.50 5.71
CA ASP A 30 -6.74 -11.60 5.44
C ASP A 30 -8.19 -11.12 5.23
N ASP A 31 -8.51 -9.91 5.64
CA ASP A 31 -9.81 -9.29 5.44
C ASP A 31 -9.67 -7.85 4.89
N ASP A 32 -10.80 -7.21 4.62
CA ASP A 32 -10.84 -5.94 3.89
C ASP A 32 -10.71 -4.72 4.79
N ALA A 33 -10.47 -4.91 6.09
CA ALA A 33 -10.44 -3.81 7.04
C ALA A 33 -9.27 -3.92 8.00
N ALA A 34 -8.90 -2.79 8.58
CA ALA A 34 -7.87 -2.71 9.60
C ALA A 34 -8.40 -1.98 10.84
N ILE A 35 -7.79 -2.24 11.98
CA ILE A 35 -8.11 -1.53 13.21
C ILE A 35 -6.91 -0.68 13.63
N LEU A 36 -7.18 0.59 13.87
CA LEU A 36 -6.23 1.53 14.47
C LEU A 36 -6.74 1.93 15.85
N LYS A 37 -5.91 1.75 16.87
CA LYS A 37 -6.25 2.17 18.24
C LYS A 37 -5.96 3.66 18.41
N ALA A 38 -6.99 4.43 18.70
CA ALA A 38 -6.87 5.88 18.83
C ALA A 38 -6.25 6.35 20.15
N ARG A 39 -6.31 5.57 21.19
CA ARG A 39 -5.69 5.85 22.51
C ARG A 39 -5.98 7.22 23.10
N GLY A 40 -7.22 7.73 22.88
CA GLY A 40 -7.64 9.03 23.39
C GLY A 40 -7.17 10.23 22.58
N GLU A 41 -6.48 10.02 21.47
CA GLU A 41 -6.02 11.07 20.56
C GLU A 41 -6.84 11.08 19.28
N ASP A 42 -6.85 12.22 18.58
CA ASP A 42 -7.45 12.30 17.27
C ASP A 42 -6.61 11.50 16.25
N VAL A 43 -7.28 10.84 15.35
CA VAL A 43 -6.63 10.12 14.24
C VAL A 43 -6.79 10.92 12.96
N VAL A 44 -5.67 11.30 12.35
CA VAL A 44 -5.66 11.96 11.04
C VAL A 44 -5.54 10.89 9.97
N VAL A 45 -6.46 10.90 9.03
CA VAL A 45 -6.48 9.90 7.94
C VAL A 45 -6.33 10.63 6.61
N THR A 46 -5.42 10.14 5.78
CA THR A 46 -5.26 10.57 4.39
C THR A 46 -5.11 9.34 3.52
N THR A 47 -5.58 9.42 2.29
CA THR A 47 -5.43 8.34 1.32
C THR A 47 -5.35 8.92 -0.09
N ASP A 48 -4.43 8.39 -0.88
CA ASP A 48 -4.27 8.72 -2.30
C ASP A 48 -4.11 7.45 -3.10
N ALA A 49 -4.92 7.30 -4.14
CA ALA A 49 -4.76 6.20 -5.08
C ALA A 49 -3.60 6.49 -6.03
N ILE A 50 -2.79 5.48 -6.31
CA ILE A 50 -1.74 5.55 -7.32
C ILE A 50 -2.22 4.77 -8.54
N VAL A 51 -2.48 5.50 -9.62
CA VAL A 51 -3.06 4.96 -10.86
C VAL A 51 -2.10 5.16 -12.02
N GLU A 52 -1.76 4.06 -12.68
CA GLU A 52 -0.92 4.10 -13.88
C GLU A 52 -1.58 4.93 -14.98
N GLY A 53 -0.80 5.81 -15.61
CA GLY A 53 -1.28 6.73 -16.63
C GLY A 53 -1.91 8.01 -16.08
N VAL A 54 -2.15 8.10 -14.78
CA VAL A 54 -2.68 9.28 -14.09
C VAL A 54 -1.65 9.89 -13.16
N HIS A 55 -1.11 9.10 -12.25
CA HIS A 55 -0.16 9.55 -11.23
C HIS A 55 1.28 9.21 -11.56
N PHE A 56 1.49 8.27 -12.45
CA PHE A 56 2.80 7.90 -12.97
C PHE A 56 2.68 7.32 -14.37
N LEU A 57 3.80 7.30 -15.10
CA LEU A 57 3.85 6.75 -16.46
C LEU A 57 4.27 5.27 -16.42
N PRO A 58 3.85 4.47 -17.44
CA PRO A 58 4.25 3.06 -17.50
C PRO A 58 5.76 2.81 -17.44
N ASP A 59 6.56 3.76 -17.94
CA ASP A 59 8.02 3.66 -17.97
C ASP A 59 8.70 4.20 -16.72
N ASP A 60 7.96 4.76 -15.78
CA ASP A 60 8.55 5.25 -14.53
C ASP A 60 9.11 4.08 -13.72
N PRO A 61 10.31 4.23 -13.12
CA PRO A 61 10.90 3.17 -12.32
C PRO A 61 10.00 2.77 -11.14
N PRO A 62 9.76 1.46 -10.93
CA PRO A 62 8.86 0.98 -9.86
C PRO A 62 9.22 1.51 -8.47
N ALA A 63 10.50 1.58 -8.15
CA ALA A 63 10.96 2.10 -6.86
C ALA A 63 10.58 3.56 -6.66
N THR A 64 10.65 4.38 -7.71
CA THR A 64 10.25 5.79 -7.68
C THR A 64 8.75 5.94 -7.45
N VAL A 65 7.95 5.10 -8.09
CA VAL A 65 6.50 5.09 -7.93
C VAL A 65 6.12 4.73 -6.49
N ALA A 66 6.73 3.71 -5.92
CA ALA A 66 6.49 3.31 -4.54
C ALA A 66 6.85 4.42 -3.55
N ARG A 67 7.98 5.07 -3.74
CA ARG A 67 8.40 6.21 -2.90
C ARG A 67 7.42 7.38 -3.01
N LYS A 68 6.97 7.69 -4.22
CA LYS A 68 5.96 8.73 -4.44
C LYS A 68 4.68 8.42 -3.67
N ALA A 69 4.18 7.20 -3.76
CA ALA A 69 2.98 6.77 -3.06
C ALA A 69 3.06 7.01 -1.55
N LEU A 70 4.20 6.71 -0.93
CA LEU A 70 4.41 6.94 0.49
C LEU A 70 4.63 8.42 0.81
N ARG A 71 5.45 9.11 0.04
CA ARG A 71 5.85 10.49 0.34
C ARG A 71 4.72 11.50 0.22
N VAL A 72 3.80 11.34 -0.74
CA VAL A 72 2.65 12.25 -0.85
C VAL A 72 1.75 12.13 0.38
N ASN A 73 1.55 10.94 0.89
CA ASN A 73 0.77 10.71 2.11
C ASN A 73 1.48 11.25 3.36
N LEU A 74 2.80 11.03 3.47
CA LEU A 74 3.58 11.58 4.57
C LEU A 74 3.58 13.11 4.57
N SER A 75 3.63 13.72 3.40
CA SER A 75 3.54 15.17 3.26
C SER A 75 2.22 15.72 3.78
N ASP A 76 1.12 15.06 3.46
CA ASP A 76 -0.21 15.47 3.94
C ASP A 76 -0.35 15.32 5.45
N LEU A 77 0.21 14.26 6.03
CA LEU A 77 0.24 14.07 7.48
C LEU A 77 1.11 15.14 8.17
N ALA A 78 2.26 15.46 7.59
CA ALA A 78 3.13 16.49 8.12
C ALA A 78 2.46 17.87 8.14
N ALA A 79 1.67 18.19 7.12
CA ALA A 79 0.91 19.43 7.05
C ALA A 79 -0.13 19.57 8.19
N LYS A 80 -0.58 18.45 8.75
CA LYS A 80 -1.47 18.41 9.91
C LYS A 80 -0.75 18.25 11.24
N GLY A 81 0.59 18.17 11.23
CA GLY A 81 1.36 17.90 12.44
C GLY A 81 1.17 16.49 13.00
N ALA A 82 0.71 15.55 12.18
CA ALA A 82 0.46 14.19 12.63
C ALA A 82 1.71 13.32 12.56
N THR A 83 1.82 12.39 13.51
CA THR A 83 2.87 11.37 13.49
C THR A 83 2.38 10.15 12.72
N PRO A 84 3.12 9.66 11.72
CA PRO A 84 2.73 8.46 10.99
C PRO A 84 2.63 7.24 11.91
N ALA A 85 1.52 6.51 11.81
CA ALA A 85 1.28 5.29 12.59
C ALA A 85 1.13 4.05 11.72
N GLY A 86 0.72 4.22 10.48
CA GLY A 86 0.54 3.13 9.53
C GLY A 86 0.15 3.68 8.17
N PHE A 87 0.01 2.80 7.21
CA PHE A 87 -0.46 3.19 5.88
C PHE A 87 -1.39 2.15 5.26
N VAL A 88 -2.25 2.64 4.38
CA VAL A 88 -3.08 1.83 3.49
C VAL A 88 -2.65 2.15 2.07
N LEU A 89 -2.53 1.14 1.24
CA LEU A 89 -2.12 1.31 -0.15
C LEU A 89 -3.28 1.01 -1.09
N THR A 90 -3.57 1.96 -1.97
CA THR A 90 -4.48 1.76 -3.10
C THR A 90 -3.68 1.87 -4.39
N LEU A 91 -3.59 0.78 -5.12
CA LEU A 91 -2.79 0.68 -6.34
C LEU A 91 -3.66 0.16 -7.48
N ALA A 92 -3.69 0.91 -8.58
CA ALA A 92 -4.38 0.50 -9.80
C ALA A 92 -3.37 0.41 -10.94
N LEU A 93 -3.13 -0.79 -11.42
CA LEU A 93 -2.22 -1.10 -12.51
C LEU A 93 -3.00 -1.62 -13.70
N ARG A 94 -2.51 -1.35 -14.92
CA ARG A 94 -3.12 -1.90 -16.15
C ARG A 94 -3.02 -3.42 -16.20
N ARG A 95 -1.96 -3.97 -15.62
CA ARG A 95 -1.74 -5.42 -15.51
C ARG A 95 -0.87 -5.74 -14.30
N ALA A 96 -0.97 -6.98 -13.84
CA ALA A 96 -0.15 -7.50 -12.77
C ALA A 96 1.24 -7.88 -13.32
N ASP A 97 2.18 -6.95 -13.27
CA ASP A 97 3.57 -7.17 -13.66
C ASP A 97 4.37 -7.55 -12.40
N GLU A 98 4.68 -8.83 -12.26
CA GLU A 98 5.37 -9.33 -11.08
C GLU A 98 6.79 -8.78 -10.92
N SER A 99 7.50 -8.54 -12.01
CA SER A 99 8.83 -7.94 -11.91
C SER A 99 8.77 -6.50 -11.42
N TRP A 100 7.79 -5.75 -11.87
CA TRP A 100 7.51 -4.40 -11.40
C TRP A 100 7.17 -4.38 -9.91
N LEU A 101 6.24 -5.25 -9.49
CA LEU A 101 5.81 -5.35 -8.10
C LEU A 101 6.93 -5.81 -7.17
N ASN A 102 7.79 -6.70 -7.64
CA ASN A 102 8.93 -7.16 -6.85
C ASN A 102 9.90 -6.03 -6.52
N VAL A 103 10.12 -5.10 -7.44
CA VAL A 103 10.97 -3.92 -7.19
C VAL A 103 10.24 -2.90 -6.35
N ALA A 104 8.98 -2.60 -6.67
CA ALA A 104 8.21 -1.56 -6.00
C ALA A 104 8.04 -1.81 -4.49
N HIS A 105 7.65 -3.02 -4.09
CA HIS A 105 7.41 -3.31 -2.68
C HIS A 105 8.68 -3.24 -1.82
N ARG A 106 9.86 -3.43 -2.41
CA ARG A 106 11.14 -3.33 -1.71
C ARG A 106 11.56 -1.90 -1.42
N ALA A 107 11.03 -0.94 -2.14
CA ALA A 107 11.42 0.47 -2.03
C ALA A 107 10.71 1.22 -0.88
N ARG A 108 9.79 0.56 -0.15
CA ARG A 108 8.94 1.17 0.87
C ARG A 108 9.69 1.81 2.05
N THR A 109 10.89 1.36 2.33
CA THR A 109 11.65 1.77 3.50
C THR A 109 12.73 2.81 3.22
N ARG A 110 12.83 3.28 2.00
CA ARG A 110 13.90 4.23 1.63
C ARG A 110 13.40 5.60 1.24
#